data_264a1ed63778350ec8736953321949bf
#
_entry.id   264a1ed63778350ec8736953321949bf
#
_cell.length_a   1.000
_cell.length_b   1.000
_cell.length_c   1.000
_cell.angle_alpha   90.00
_cell.angle_beta   90.00
_cell.angle_gamma   90.00
#
_symmetry.space_group_name_H-M   'P 1'
#
loop_
_entity.id
_entity.type
_entity.pdbx_description
1 polymer ?
#
loop_
_entity_poly.entity_id
_entity_poly.type
_entity_poly.pdbx_seq_one_letter_code
_entity_poly.pdbx_strand_id
1 'polypeptide(L)'
;MRVMIISDTHNMLRPEVIEKLSDCDVILHAGDISKAEILEEIRKYAPVHVVRGNNDRGEWGMALPLTLEFELEGIRFFMTHKPFDVPSDIGMRGVDVVICGHTHRYDDHEEQGIRFLNPGSCGPRRFTQPITMMTMTIGGGRYEITKVEIPRGPSKSMVEHIPGDMPMIVNRVVRDIKKKKTVPEIAERNGISPELAEKIVRLYLTHPGVDTEGIVKKMGI
;
A
#
# COMPACT_ATOMS: atom_id res chain seq x y z
N MET A 1 -18.48 3.09 -17.17
CA MET A 1 -17.04 2.80 -16.99
C MET A 1 -16.80 2.41 -15.55
N ARG A 2 -16.05 1.34 -15.31
CA ARG A 2 -15.63 0.89 -13.97
C ARG A 2 -14.16 1.20 -13.76
N VAL A 3 -13.85 2.02 -12.76
CA VAL A 3 -12.51 2.49 -12.45
C VAL A 3 -12.07 1.88 -11.12
N MET A 4 -10.85 1.35 -11.07
CA MET A 4 -10.24 0.86 -9.85
C MET A 4 -9.22 1.87 -9.35
N ILE A 5 -9.31 2.28 -8.09
CA ILE A 5 -8.40 3.25 -7.47
C ILE A 5 -7.61 2.54 -6.37
N ILE A 6 -6.29 2.52 -6.54
CA ILE A 6 -5.34 1.85 -5.65
C ILE A 6 -4.17 2.77 -5.32
N SER A 7 -3.48 2.50 -4.23
CA SER A 7 -2.25 3.17 -3.82
C SER A 7 -1.40 2.28 -2.92
N ASP A 8 -0.14 2.66 -2.76
CA ASP A 8 0.75 2.13 -1.74
C ASP A 8 0.85 0.59 -1.79
N THR A 9 1.09 0.06 -2.98
CA THR A 9 1.29 -1.39 -3.22
C THR A 9 2.60 -1.90 -2.64
N HIS A 10 3.63 -1.03 -2.49
CA HIS A 10 4.91 -1.35 -1.83
C HIS A 10 5.47 -2.72 -2.18
N ASN A 11 5.66 -2.96 -3.48
CA ASN A 11 6.22 -4.21 -4.01
C ASN A 11 5.35 -5.47 -3.72
N MET A 12 4.06 -5.28 -3.46
CA MET A 12 3.14 -6.39 -3.22
C MET A 12 1.84 -6.18 -4.02
N LEU A 13 1.49 -7.16 -4.82
CA LEU A 13 0.19 -7.25 -5.47
C LEU A 13 -0.52 -8.50 -4.96
N ARG A 14 -1.59 -8.30 -4.20
CA ARG A 14 -2.33 -9.39 -3.57
C ARG A 14 -3.25 -10.09 -4.57
N PRO A 15 -3.46 -11.41 -4.45
CA PRO A 15 -4.41 -12.14 -5.30
C PRO A 15 -5.81 -11.51 -5.28
N GLU A 16 -6.26 -11.06 -4.10
CA GLU A 16 -7.57 -10.42 -3.94
C GLU A 16 -7.65 -9.04 -4.62
N VAL A 17 -6.53 -8.32 -4.71
CA VAL A 17 -6.42 -7.08 -5.48
C VAL A 17 -6.45 -7.41 -6.96
N ILE A 18 -5.66 -8.39 -7.42
CA ILE A 18 -5.63 -8.85 -8.81
C ILE A 18 -7.04 -9.24 -9.29
N GLU A 19 -7.77 -10.01 -8.50
CA GLU A 19 -9.16 -10.40 -8.81
C GLU A 19 -10.04 -9.18 -9.11
N LYS A 20 -9.88 -8.09 -8.35
CA LYS A 20 -10.64 -6.86 -8.58
C LYS A 20 -10.15 -6.08 -9.79
N LEU A 21 -8.82 -6.07 -10.04
CA LEU A 21 -8.26 -5.38 -11.21
C LEU A 21 -8.67 -6.02 -12.52
N SER A 22 -8.94 -7.34 -12.54
CA SER A 22 -9.35 -8.06 -13.74
C SER A 22 -10.75 -7.70 -14.26
N ASP A 23 -11.53 -6.95 -13.47
CA ASP A 23 -12.91 -6.57 -13.79
C ASP A 23 -13.06 -5.03 -13.75
N CYS A 24 -12.16 -4.32 -14.41
CA CYS A 24 -12.25 -2.87 -14.54
C CYS A 24 -11.81 -2.38 -15.92
N ASP A 25 -12.26 -1.19 -16.28
CA ASP A 25 -11.93 -0.55 -17.55
C ASP A 25 -10.65 0.30 -17.44
N VAL A 26 -10.36 0.87 -16.26
CA VAL A 26 -9.22 1.75 -15.99
C VAL A 26 -8.74 1.57 -14.56
N ILE A 27 -7.43 1.68 -14.35
CA ILE A 27 -6.79 1.66 -13.04
C ILE A 27 -6.14 3.02 -12.77
N LEU A 28 -6.41 3.59 -11.59
CA LEU A 28 -5.76 4.79 -11.08
C LEU A 28 -4.85 4.37 -9.92
N HIS A 29 -3.54 4.60 -10.04
CA HIS A 29 -2.56 4.25 -9.01
C HIS A 29 -1.91 5.52 -8.43
N ALA A 30 -2.23 5.84 -7.19
CA ALA A 30 -1.76 7.07 -6.53
C ALA A 30 -0.34 6.96 -5.93
N GLY A 31 0.54 6.12 -6.51
CA GLY A 31 1.96 6.07 -6.17
C GLY A 31 2.36 5.07 -5.08
N ASP A 32 3.67 5.03 -4.79
CA ASP A 32 4.34 4.08 -3.88
C ASP A 32 4.17 2.62 -4.32
N ILE A 33 4.58 2.36 -5.55
CA ILE A 33 4.61 1.04 -6.20
C ILE A 33 5.83 0.25 -5.74
N SER A 34 6.97 0.94 -5.64
CA SER A 34 8.31 0.50 -5.21
C SER A 34 9.09 -0.34 -6.21
N LYS A 35 8.47 -0.99 -7.20
CA LYS A 35 9.16 -1.76 -8.26
C LYS A 35 8.42 -1.67 -9.59
N ALA A 36 9.20 -1.61 -10.68
CA ALA A 36 8.67 -1.57 -12.04
C ALA A 36 7.80 -2.79 -12.37
N GLU A 37 8.22 -3.97 -11.92
CA GLU A 37 7.54 -5.24 -12.20
C GLU A 37 6.11 -5.27 -11.68
N ILE A 38 5.83 -4.57 -10.58
CA ILE A 38 4.46 -4.44 -10.04
C ILE A 38 3.60 -3.59 -10.98
N LEU A 39 4.15 -2.49 -11.51
CA LEU A 39 3.43 -1.65 -12.47
C LEU A 39 3.18 -2.39 -13.78
N GLU A 40 4.17 -3.13 -14.27
CA GLU A 40 4.03 -3.97 -15.47
C GLU A 40 2.95 -5.06 -15.26
N GLU A 41 2.89 -5.66 -14.07
CA GLU A 41 1.85 -6.62 -13.75
C GLU A 41 0.46 -5.99 -13.76
N ILE A 42 0.30 -4.81 -13.11
CA ILE A 42 -0.97 -4.07 -13.06
C ILE A 42 -1.45 -3.69 -14.48
N ARG A 43 -0.54 -3.29 -15.36
CA ARG A 43 -0.84 -2.91 -16.75
C ARG A 43 -1.43 -4.03 -17.61
N LYS A 44 -1.29 -5.29 -17.19
CA LYS A 44 -1.89 -6.42 -17.91
C LYS A 44 -3.40 -6.50 -17.78
N TYR A 45 -3.98 -5.83 -16.79
CA TYR A 45 -5.41 -5.90 -16.48
C TYR A 45 -6.22 -4.79 -17.15
N ALA A 46 -5.71 -3.56 -17.13
CA ALA A 46 -6.36 -2.41 -17.76
C ALA A 46 -5.36 -1.27 -17.99
N PRO A 47 -5.70 -0.23 -18.80
CA PRO A 47 -4.94 1.01 -18.87
C PRO A 47 -4.76 1.64 -17.48
N VAL A 48 -3.54 2.16 -17.20
CA VAL A 48 -3.18 2.69 -15.89
C VAL A 48 -2.82 4.16 -15.98
N HIS A 49 -3.52 5.01 -15.22
CA HIS A 49 -3.06 6.34 -14.87
C HIS A 49 -2.29 6.23 -13.55
N VAL A 50 -1.07 6.72 -13.51
CA VAL A 50 -0.19 6.53 -12.36
C VAL A 50 0.62 7.78 -12.06
N VAL A 51 0.77 8.10 -10.78
CA VAL A 51 1.69 9.14 -10.30
C VAL A 51 2.81 8.51 -9.47
N ARG A 52 3.95 9.20 -9.41
CA ARG A 52 5.11 8.78 -8.66
C ARG A 52 4.90 8.99 -7.16
N GLY A 53 5.14 7.94 -6.37
CA GLY A 53 5.27 8.04 -4.92
C GLY A 53 6.73 8.28 -4.47
N ASN A 54 6.93 8.50 -3.18
CA ASN A 54 8.27 8.76 -2.62
C ASN A 54 9.14 7.48 -2.56
N ASN A 55 8.56 6.31 -2.67
CA ASN A 55 9.28 5.04 -2.73
C ASN A 55 9.53 4.54 -4.17
N ASP A 56 9.04 5.25 -5.18
CA ASP A 56 9.25 4.92 -6.59
C ASP A 56 10.57 5.52 -7.06
N ARG A 57 11.64 4.73 -6.96
CA ARG A 57 13.03 5.15 -7.17
C ARG A 57 13.61 4.52 -8.44
N GLY A 58 14.76 5.04 -8.87
CA GLY A 58 15.42 4.61 -10.11
C GLY A 58 14.79 5.22 -11.35
N GLU A 59 15.33 4.88 -12.52
CA GLU A 59 14.93 5.50 -13.80
C GLU A 59 13.44 5.32 -14.10
N TRP A 60 12.89 4.14 -13.88
CA TRP A 60 11.48 3.87 -14.11
C TRP A 60 10.54 4.74 -13.26
N GLY A 61 10.88 4.90 -11.97
CA GLY A 61 10.08 5.72 -11.04
C GLY A 61 10.23 7.21 -11.36
N MET A 62 11.44 7.65 -11.73
CA MET A 62 11.67 9.02 -12.14
C MET A 62 10.98 9.41 -13.46
N ALA A 63 10.64 8.43 -14.29
CA ALA A 63 9.86 8.64 -15.51
C ALA A 63 8.36 8.84 -15.24
N LEU A 64 7.88 8.49 -14.04
CA LEU A 64 6.48 8.72 -13.67
C LEU A 64 6.24 10.20 -13.30
N PRO A 65 5.09 10.78 -13.69
CA PRO A 65 4.73 12.14 -13.31
C PRO A 65 4.48 12.26 -11.80
N LEU A 66 4.79 13.41 -11.21
CA LEU A 66 4.46 13.71 -9.80
C LEU A 66 2.98 14.00 -9.61
N THR A 67 2.38 14.63 -10.62
CA THR A 67 0.96 14.98 -10.66
C THR A 67 0.40 14.63 -12.02
N LEU A 68 -0.89 14.34 -12.08
CA LEU A 68 -1.58 14.04 -13.32
C LEU A 68 -2.97 14.67 -13.31
N GLU A 69 -3.28 15.44 -14.36
CA GLU A 69 -4.64 15.92 -14.63
C GLU A 69 -5.17 15.21 -15.89
N PHE A 70 -6.39 14.67 -15.80
CA PHE A 70 -7.01 13.93 -16.90
C PHE A 70 -8.53 13.92 -16.74
N GLU A 71 -9.22 13.49 -17.78
CA GLU A 71 -10.68 13.38 -17.79
C GLU A 71 -11.10 11.95 -18.17
N LEU A 72 -12.10 11.42 -17.47
CA LEU A 72 -12.77 10.16 -17.80
C LEU A 72 -14.28 10.40 -17.80
N GLU A 73 -14.96 10.12 -18.91
CA GLU A 73 -16.42 10.23 -19.05
C GLU A 73 -16.99 11.58 -18.56
N GLY A 74 -16.26 12.68 -18.80
CA GLY A 74 -16.67 14.03 -18.41
C GLY A 74 -16.39 14.39 -16.94
N ILE A 75 -15.73 13.53 -16.18
CA ILE A 75 -15.25 13.80 -14.80
C ILE A 75 -13.77 14.17 -14.85
N ARG A 76 -13.40 15.32 -14.29
CA ARG A 76 -12.01 15.80 -14.24
C ARG A 76 -11.32 15.41 -12.98
N PHE A 77 -10.16 14.78 -13.12
CA PHE A 77 -9.34 14.26 -12.04
C PHE A 77 -8.04 15.04 -11.91
N PHE A 78 -7.65 15.27 -10.67
CA PHE A 78 -6.28 15.60 -10.28
C PHE A 78 -5.74 14.47 -9.41
N MET A 79 -4.57 13.97 -9.72
CA MET A 79 -3.93 12.90 -8.95
C MET A 79 -2.51 13.29 -8.54
N THR A 80 -2.18 13.07 -7.28
CA THR A 80 -0.84 13.21 -6.71
C THR A 80 -0.65 12.18 -5.60
N HIS A 81 0.60 11.81 -5.28
CA HIS A 81 0.82 10.86 -4.20
C HIS A 81 0.57 11.47 -2.82
N LYS A 82 1.08 12.66 -2.56
CA LYS A 82 1.01 13.27 -1.24
C LYS A 82 -0.10 14.31 -1.15
N PRO A 83 -0.97 14.26 -0.12
CA PRO A 83 -2.06 15.25 0.02
C PRO A 83 -1.58 16.70 0.05
N PHE A 84 -0.41 16.99 0.62
CA PHE A 84 0.13 18.36 0.70
C PHE A 84 0.73 18.86 -0.62
N ASP A 85 0.86 18.02 -1.64
CA ASP A 85 1.25 18.42 -2.99
C ASP A 85 0.05 18.86 -3.84
N VAL A 86 -1.18 18.81 -3.31
CA VAL A 86 -2.37 19.35 -3.98
C VAL A 86 -2.26 20.87 -4.03
N PRO A 87 -2.36 21.48 -5.23
CA PRO A 87 -2.23 22.92 -5.37
C PRO A 87 -3.34 23.67 -4.61
N SER A 88 -2.99 24.81 -4.01
CA SER A 88 -3.95 25.64 -3.30
C SER A 88 -5.03 26.25 -4.21
N ASP A 89 -4.77 26.34 -5.51
CA ASP A 89 -5.69 26.81 -6.54
C ASP A 89 -6.56 25.69 -7.18
N ILE A 90 -6.55 24.48 -6.61
CA ILE A 90 -7.26 23.33 -7.17
C ILE A 90 -8.74 23.61 -7.43
N GLY A 91 -9.38 24.39 -6.56
CA GLY A 91 -10.78 24.79 -6.71
C GLY A 91 -11.06 25.67 -7.95
N MET A 92 -10.02 26.31 -8.52
CA MET A 92 -10.15 27.14 -9.71
C MET A 92 -9.85 26.38 -11.03
N ARG A 93 -9.38 25.13 -10.93
CA ARG A 93 -8.98 24.32 -12.09
C ARG A 93 -10.13 23.54 -12.71
N GLY A 94 -11.32 23.58 -12.10
CA GLY A 94 -12.49 22.84 -12.56
C GLY A 94 -12.32 21.31 -12.42
N VAL A 95 -11.58 20.90 -11.37
CA VAL A 95 -11.39 19.49 -10.98
C VAL A 95 -12.60 19.04 -10.18
N ASP A 96 -13.12 17.87 -10.49
CA ASP A 96 -14.23 17.25 -9.77
C ASP A 96 -13.75 16.31 -8.68
N VAL A 97 -12.62 15.61 -8.92
CA VAL A 97 -12.09 14.57 -8.02
C VAL A 97 -10.58 14.71 -7.86
N VAL A 98 -10.12 14.78 -6.62
CA VAL A 98 -8.70 14.73 -6.22
C VAL A 98 -8.39 13.38 -5.63
N ILE A 99 -7.33 12.71 -6.10
CA ILE A 99 -6.90 11.40 -5.60
C ILE A 99 -5.48 11.50 -5.04
N CYS A 100 -5.32 11.04 -3.79
CA CYS A 100 -4.03 10.96 -3.11
C CYS A 100 -3.79 9.57 -2.54
N GLY A 101 -2.54 9.28 -2.15
CA GLY A 101 -2.10 8.11 -1.41
C GLY A 101 -1.36 8.48 -0.12
N HIS A 102 -0.19 7.88 0.11
CA HIS A 102 0.82 8.23 1.10
C HIS A 102 0.44 7.98 2.57
N THR A 103 -0.75 8.37 3.00
CA THR A 103 -1.18 8.25 4.40
C THR A 103 -1.55 6.82 4.78
N HIS A 104 -1.78 5.95 3.80
CA HIS A 104 -2.28 4.59 3.94
C HIS A 104 -3.64 4.49 4.65
N ARG A 105 -4.34 5.60 4.80
CA ARG A 105 -5.65 5.68 5.44
C ARG A 105 -6.70 5.92 4.37
N TYR A 106 -7.73 5.09 4.39
CA TYR A 106 -8.90 5.34 3.57
C TYR A 106 -9.51 6.67 3.96
N ASP A 107 -9.77 7.50 2.96
CA ASP A 107 -10.46 8.77 3.10
C ASP A 107 -11.35 9.04 1.89
N ASP A 108 -12.52 9.57 2.13
CA ASP A 108 -13.52 9.89 1.12
C ASP A 108 -14.40 11.01 1.67
N HIS A 109 -14.11 12.24 1.28
CA HIS A 109 -14.84 13.42 1.72
C HIS A 109 -15.00 14.43 0.59
N GLU A 110 -15.91 15.37 0.77
CA GLU A 110 -16.14 16.48 -0.13
C GLU A 110 -15.77 17.79 0.55
N GLU A 111 -15.00 18.62 -0.13
CA GLU A 111 -14.66 19.97 0.29
C GLU A 111 -14.78 20.93 -0.89
N GLN A 112 -15.53 22.04 -0.72
CA GLN A 112 -15.75 23.08 -1.73
C GLN A 112 -16.24 22.55 -3.09
N GLY A 113 -17.05 21.48 -3.08
CA GLY A 113 -17.59 20.86 -4.29
C GLY A 113 -16.61 19.93 -5.03
N ILE A 114 -15.45 19.67 -4.47
CA ILE A 114 -14.46 18.72 -4.97
C ILE A 114 -14.46 17.48 -4.08
N ARG A 115 -14.47 16.28 -4.69
CA ARG A 115 -14.34 15.03 -3.96
C ARG A 115 -12.88 14.67 -3.75
N PHE A 116 -12.46 14.53 -2.49
CA PHE A 116 -11.12 14.11 -2.12
C PHE A 116 -11.11 12.63 -1.75
N LEU A 117 -10.24 11.86 -2.38
CA LEU A 117 -10.17 10.41 -2.24
C LEU A 117 -8.76 9.96 -1.85
N ASN A 118 -8.70 9.06 -0.88
CA ASN A 118 -7.52 8.26 -0.61
C ASN A 118 -7.95 6.79 -0.47
N PRO A 119 -7.53 5.90 -1.37
CA PRO A 119 -7.95 4.50 -1.33
C PRO A 119 -7.38 3.73 -0.12
N GLY A 120 -6.49 4.35 0.65
CA GLY A 120 -5.70 3.67 1.66
C GLY A 120 -4.51 2.93 1.02
N SER A 121 -4.17 1.76 1.55
CA SER A 121 -3.10 0.91 1.00
C SER A 121 -3.62 -0.48 0.70
N CYS A 122 -3.37 -0.98 -0.50
CA CYS A 122 -3.66 -2.35 -0.89
C CYS A 122 -2.42 -3.27 -0.88
N GLY A 123 -1.28 -2.74 -0.48
CA GLY A 123 0.00 -3.44 -0.36
C GLY A 123 0.20 -4.20 0.95
N PRO A 124 1.43 -4.21 1.51
CA PRO A 124 1.75 -4.90 2.74
C PRO A 124 0.90 -4.42 3.91
N ARG A 125 0.50 -5.36 4.77
CA ARG A 125 -0.28 -5.06 5.97
C ARG A 125 0.53 -4.19 6.93
N ARG A 126 -0.06 -3.09 7.39
CA ARG A 126 0.53 -2.21 8.41
C ARG A 126 -0.35 -2.20 9.66
N PHE A 127 0.17 -2.78 10.74
CA PHE A 127 -0.47 -2.77 12.08
C PHE A 127 -1.96 -3.14 12.07
N THR A 128 -2.79 -2.22 12.57
CA THR A 128 -4.25 -2.38 12.67
C THR A 128 -5.01 -1.81 11.47
N GLN A 129 -4.30 -1.17 10.51
CA GLN A 129 -4.96 -0.55 9.37
C GLN A 129 -5.57 -1.61 8.44
N PRO A 130 -6.81 -1.39 7.96
CA PRO A 130 -7.40 -2.27 6.97
C PRO A 130 -6.64 -2.15 5.64
N ILE A 131 -6.65 -3.23 4.86
CA ILE A 131 -6.16 -3.21 3.48
C ILE A 131 -7.33 -2.75 2.64
N THR A 132 -7.17 -1.63 1.95
CA THR A 132 -8.28 -1.00 1.23
C THR A 132 -7.89 -0.57 -0.17
N MET A 133 -8.89 -0.46 -1.00
CA MET A 133 -8.91 0.14 -2.32
C MET A 133 -10.30 0.74 -2.57
N MET A 134 -10.49 1.39 -3.71
CA MET A 134 -11.81 1.90 -4.10
C MET A 134 -12.21 1.40 -5.47
N THR A 135 -13.50 1.23 -5.69
CA THR A 135 -14.10 1.19 -7.02
C THR A 135 -14.87 2.47 -7.26
N MET A 136 -14.80 2.98 -8.48
CA MET A 136 -15.64 4.08 -8.94
C MET A 136 -16.37 3.64 -10.19
N THR A 137 -17.67 3.81 -10.22
CA THR A 137 -18.48 3.62 -11.44
C THR A 137 -18.83 4.99 -11.99
N ILE A 138 -18.47 5.25 -13.26
CA ILE A 138 -18.73 6.51 -13.93
C ILE A 138 -19.73 6.27 -15.08
N GLY A 139 -20.75 7.11 -15.16
CA GLY A 139 -21.72 7.07 -16.27
C GLY A 139 -22.66 8.26 -16.25
N GLY A 140 -22.96 8.80 -17.44
CA GLY A 140 -23.88 9.92 -17.59
C GLY A 140 -23.46 11.20 -16.85
N GLY A 141 -22.16 11.48 -16.75
CA GLY A 141 -21.62 12.63 -16.04
C GLY A 141 -21.75 12.55 -14.49
N ARG A 142 -21.98 11.35 -13.98
CA ARG A 142 -22.07 11.08 -12.54
C ARG A 142 -21.14 9.93 -12.16
N TYR A 143 -20.76 9.86 -10.90
CA TYR A 143 -19.96 8.76 -10.39
C TYR A 143 -20.43 8.30 -9.01
N GLU A 144 -20.19 7.04 -8.73
CA GLU A 144 -20.41 6.42 -7.43
C GLU A 144 -19.11 5.77 -6.95
N ILE A 145 -18.77 5.95 -5.68
CA ILE A 145 -17.55 5.43 -5.07
C ILE A 145 -17.93 4.38 -4.04
N THR A 146 -17.23 3.26 -4.09
CA THR A 146 -17.40 2.18 -3.12
C THR A 146 -16.04 1.82 -2.52
N LYS A 147 -15.96 1.85 -1.18
CA LYS A 147 -14.81 1.30 -0.44
C LYS A 147 -14.77 -0.22 -0.63
N VAL A 148 -13.62 -0.72 -1.02
CA VAL A 148 -13.34 -2.16 -1.05
C VAL A 148 -12.34 -2.47 0.06
N GLU A 149 -12.76 -3.21 1.06
CA GLU A 149 -11.89 -3.71 2.11
C GLU A 149 -11.51 -5.15 1.78
N ILE A 150 -10.22 -5.42 1.69
CA ILE A 150 -9.72 -6.76 1.50
C ILE A 150 -9.80 -7.48 2.84
N PRO A 151 -10.61 -8.55 2.94
CA PRO A 151 -10.76 -9.29 4.17
C PRO A 151 -9.39 -9.68 4.73
N ARG A 152 -9.24 -9.55 6.02
CA ARG A 152 -8.14 -10.22 6.71
C ARG A 152 -8.42 -11.71 6.59
N GLY A 153 -8.02 -12.32 5.49
CA GLY A 153 -7.99 -13.78 5.40
C GLY A 153 -7.32 -14.30 6.67
N PRO A 154 -7.60 -15.53 7.11
CA PRO A 154 -6.78 -16.16 8.11
C PRO A 154 -5.37 -15.84 7.64
N SER A 155 -4.57 -15.16 8.48
CA SER A 155 -3.21 -14.89 8.09
C SER A 155 -2.72 -16.26 7.63
N LYS A 156 -2.62 -16.48 6.32
CA LYS A 156 -1.67 -17.44 5.83
C LYS A 156 -0.42 -16.86 6.45
N SER A 157 -0.08 -17.38 7.63
CA SER A 157 1.24 -17.20 8.16
C SER A 157 2.08 -17.43 6.94
N MET A 158 2.93 -16.48 6.59
CA MET A 158 3.95 -16.71 5.58
C MET A 158 4.90 -17.75 6.16
N VAL A 159 4.39 -18.95 6.36
CA VAL A 159 5.09 -20.19 6.70
C VAL A 159 5.75 -20.77 5.45
N GLU A 160 5.60 -20.08 4.32
CA GLU A 160 6.25 -20.48 3.07
C GLU A 160 7.56 -19.75 2.89
N HIS A 161 8.47 -19.93 3.71
CA HIS A 161 9.93 -19.87 3.74
C HIS A 161 10.43 -19.38 5.09
N ILE A 162 10.18 -20.20 6.11
CA ILE A 162 11.02 -20.18 7.29
C ILE A 162 12.23 -21.05 6.92
N PRO A 163 13.43 -20.48 6.73
CA PRO A 163 14.62 -21.31 6.71
C PRO A 163 14.66 -22.01 8.06
N GLY A 164 14.70 -23.30 8.06
CA GLY A 164 14.46 -24.31 9.08
C GLY A 164 14.95 -24.13 10.53
N ASP A 165 15.12 -22.92 11.06
CA ASP A 165 15.44 -22.76 12.47
C ASP A 165 14.97 -21.41 13.03
N MET A 166 13.72 -21.37 13.50
CA MET A 166 13.14 -20.19 14.12
C MET A 166 13.94 -19.69 15.34
N PRO A 167 14.46 -20.54 16.22
CA PRO A 167 15.36 -20.11 17.29
C PRO A 167 16.59 -19.37 16.79
N MET A 168 17.22 -19.80 15.70
CA MET A 168 18.34 -19.08 15.09
C MET A 168 17.97 -17.70 14.56
N ILE A 169 16.81 -17.59 13.94
CA ILE A 169 16.28 -16.31 13.44
C ILE A 169 16.05 -15.36 14.61
N VAL A 170 15.33 -15.82 15.64
CA VAL A 170 15.07 -15.01 16.85
C VAL A 170 16.37 -14.55 17.49
N ASN A 171 17.38 -15.42 17.62
CA ASN A 171 18.69 -15.06 18.15
C ASN A 171 19.38 -13.95 17.34
N ARG A 172 19.33 -14.03 15.99
CA ARG A 172 19.91 -13.00 15.12
C ARG A 172 19.17 -11.67 15.27
N VAL A 173 17.84 -11.70 15.29
CA VAL A 173 17.00 -10.50 15.47
C VAL A 173 17.28 -9.86 16.83
N VAL A 174 17.33 -10.63 17.94
CA VAL A 174 17.67 -10.10 19.27
C VAL A 174 19.07 -9.47 19.30
N ARG A 175 20.03 -10.04 18.60
CA ARG A 175 21.38 -9.45 18.44
C ARG A 175 21.34 -8.11 17.72
N ASP A 176 20.52 -7.98 16.68
CA ASP A 176 20.38 -6.74 15.93
C ASP A 176 19.60 -5.67 16.72
N ILE A 177 18.60 -6.06 17.53
CA ILE A 177 17.93 -5.16 18.51
C ILE A 177 18.96 -4.56 19.49
N LYS A 178 19.83 -5.40 20.06
CA LYS A 178 20.89 -4.94 20.97
C LYS A 178 21.87 -3.97 20.30
N LYS A 179 22.00 -4.04 18.96
CA LYS A 179 22.79 -3.10 18.15
C LYS A 179 22.00 -1.87 17.71
N LYS A 180 20.80 -1.66 18.27
CA LYS A 180 19.90 -0.53 17.98
C LYS A 180 19.52 -0.41 16.49
N LYS A 181 19.43 -1.52 15.78
CA LYS A 181 18.96 -1.57 14.42
C LYS A 181 17.44 -1.31 14.35
N THR A 182 17.01 -0.63 13.27
CA THR A 182 15.58 -0.42 13.00
C THR A 182 14.91 -1.71 12.49
N VAL A 183 13.59 -1.82 12.62
CA VAL A 183 12.85 -3.00 12.16
C VAL A 183 13.08 -3.30 10.67
N PRO A 184 13.09 -2.32 9.74
CA PRO A 184 13.43 -2.56 8.35
C PRO A 184 14.84 -3.13 8.15
N GLU A 185 15.86 -2.58 8.83
CA GLU A 185 17.22 -3.10 8.75
C GLU A 185 17.35 -4.52 9.29
N ILE A 186 16.61 -4.83 10.36
CA ILE A 186 16.56 -6.18 10.96
C ILE A 186 15.93 -7.17 9.96
N ALA A 187 14.82 -6.79 9.33
CA ALA A 187 14.12 -7.62 8.34
C ALA A 187 15.04 -7.95 7.15
N GLU A 188 15.66 -6.93 6.56
CA GLU A 188 16.57 -7.07 5.42
C GLU A 188 17.77 -7.95 5.74
N ARG A 189 18.46 -7.69 6.86
CA ARG A 189 19.66 -8.42 7.28
C ARG A 189 19.42 -9.88 7.60
N ASN A 190 18.23 -10.22 8.06
CA ASN A 190 17.88 -11.57 8.47
C ASN A 190 17.10 -12.33 7.40
N GLY A 191 16.78 -11.69 6.26
CA GLY A 191 16.02 -12.30 5.17
C GLY A 191 14.61 -12.72 5.59
N ILE A 192 14.00 -11.93 6.48
CA ILE A 192 12.65 -12.18 7.02
C ILE A 192 11.73 -11.02 6.68
N SER A 193 10.42 -11.26 6.76
CA SER A 193 9.47 -10.19 6.52
C SER A 193 9.54 -9.12 7.62
N PRO A 194 9.26 -7.85 7.29
CA PRO A 194 9.18 -6.78 8.29
C PRO A 194 8.21 -7.10 9.43
N GLU A 195 7.09 -7.77 9.14
CA GLU A 195 6.09 -8.18 10.12
C GLU A 195 6.64 -9.21 11.10
N LEU A 196 7.43 -10.17 10.60
CA LEU A 196 8.08 -11.17 11.45
C LEU A 196 9.14 -10.50 12.32
N ALA A 197 9.96 -9.62 11.76
CA ALA A 197 10.96 -8.86 12.50
C ALA A 197 10.28 -8.03 13.61
N GLU A 198 9.21 -7.32 13.30
CA GLU A 198 8.45 -6.53 14.27
C GLU A 198 7.82 -7.38 15.37
N LYS A 199 7.22 -8.53 15.02
CA LYS A 199 6.64 -9.46 15.99
C LYS A 199 7.69 -9.91 16.99
N ILE A 200 8.89 -10.26 16.54
CA ILE A 200 10.00 -10.67 17.41
C ILE A 200 10.48 -9.50 18.26
N VAL A 201 10.69 -8.32 17.67
CA VAL A 201 11.10 -7.09 18.37
C VAL A 201 10.11 -6.75 19.49
N ARG A 202 8.82 -6.75 19.18
CA ARG A 202 7.75 -6.48 20.12
C ARG A 202 7.76 -7.47 21.28
N LEU A 203 7.84 -8.78 21.01
CA LEU A 203 7.86 -9.81 22.05
C LEU A 203 9.08 -9.67 22.95
N TYR A 204 10.25 -9.39 22.38
CA TYR A 204 11.47 -9.16 23.15
C TYR A 204 11.37 -7.94 24.06
N LEU A 205 10.84 -6.81 23.58
CA LEU A 205 10.72 -5.57 24.35
C LEU A 205 9.62 -5.61 25.40
N THR A 206 8.52 -6.33 25.15
CA THR A 206 7.38 -6.41 26.09
C THR A 206 7.53 -7.50 27.17
N HIS A 207 8.52 -8.39 27.02
CA HIS A 207 8.77 -9.46 27.98
C HIS A 207 10.25 -9.49 28.37
N PRO A 208 10.70 -8.56 29.24
CA PRO A 208 12.09 -8.50 29.66
C PRO A 208 12.52 -9.81 30.31
N GLY A 209 13.69 -10.34 29.88
CA GLY A 209 14.23 -11.60 30.41
C GLY A 209 13.72 -12.87 29.71
N VAL A 210 12.82 -12.76 28.73
CA VAL A 210 12.42 -13.93 27.94
C VAL A 210 13.58 -14.38 27.04
N ASP A 211 13.86 -15.67 27.05
CA ASP A 211 14.83 -16.28 26.14
C ASP A 211 14.28 -16.55 24.74
N THR A 212 15.13 -17.04 23.86
CA THR A 212 14.78 -17.33 22.47
C THR A 212 13.63 -18.32 22.35
N GLU A 213 13.65 -19.39 23.15
CA GLU A 213 12.61 -20.43 23.12
C GLU A 213 11.28 -19.88 23.63
N GLY A 214 11.32 -19.05 24.66
CA GLY A 214 10.14 -18.35 25.17
C GLY A 214 9.52 -17.40 24.15
N ILE A 215 10.34 -16.71 23.34
CA ILE A 215 9.84 -15.89 22.24
C ILE A 215 9.16 -16.76 21.17
N VAL A 216 9.81 -17.85 20.75
CA VAL A 216 9.26 -18.79 19.75
C VAL A 216 7.92 -19.36 20.23
N LYS A 217 7.85 -19.83 21.47
CA LYS A 217 6.61 -20.32 22.10
C LYS A 217 5.50 -19.27 22.12
N LYS A 218 5.83 -18.01 22.42
CA LYS A 218 4.86 -16.89 22.41
C LYS A 218 4.42 -16.48 20.99
N MET A 219 5.18 -16.86 19.98
CA MET A 219 4.78 -16.66 18.60
C MET A 219 3.72 -17.67 18.14
N GLY A 220 3.49 -18.73 18.90
CA GLY A 220 2.54 -19.79 18.56
C GLY A 220 3.09 -20.79 17.54
N ILE A 221 4.39 -20.98 17.53
CA ILE A 221 5.13 -21.90 16.64
C ILE A 221 5.78 -22.99 17.49
#